data_7893382964cba4a0ccf0fd3ea6922742
#
_entry.id   7893382964cba4a0ccf0fd3ea6922742
#
_cell.length_a   1.000
_cell.length_b   1.000
_cell.length_c   1.000
_cell.angle_alpha   90.00
_cell.angle_beta   90.00
_cell.angle_gamma   90.00
#
_symmetry.space_group_name_H-M   'P 1'
#
loop_
_entity.id
_entity.type
_entity.pdbx_description
1 polymer ?
#
loop_
_entity_poly.entity_id
_entity_poly.type
_entity_poly.pdbx_seq_one_letter_code
_entity_poly.pdbx_strand_id
1 'polypeptide(L)'
;VLRFVTPEWQSSTLLVVLAASVALAAFLAPRTRWAELALLCCLLTPLAGVVLLHAWHLHYHPAAQFGWLAWALLFAVHFWALRRLAAQLPAGALSAAHVLGCWLLLGVLALELRYLLLALSEHYNAWRWLGWALLPSAYLWLMALPRRWPWPVAAYPREYRVLASAPLALLMLGWFWLANVVSAGEAEPLAYLPLLNPLELGLLFALGAVFAWARLGLAELGVESLRSQWLTQGVAGASLFALLTAMVMRTAHHWGGVPYQLDALLDSMLVQAGLSIVWTL
;
A
#
# COMPACT_ATOMS: atom_id res chain seq x y z
N VAL A 1 31.58 -0.74 -10.31
CA VAL A 1 30.78 0.48 -10.58
C VAL A 1 30.58 1.28 -9.29
N LEU A 2 30.13 0.67 -8.19
CA LEU A 2 29.78 1.38 -6.95
C LEU A 2 30.96 2.13 -6.29
N ARG A 3 32.21 1.72 -6.49
CA ARG A 3 33.39 2.41 -5.93
C ARG A 3 33.65 3.80 -6.54
N PHE A 4 33.06 4.10 -7.71
CA PHE A 4 33.26 5.35 -8.43
C PHE A 4 32.01 6.28 -8.34
N VAL A 5 30.97 5.85 -7.64
CA VAL A 5 29.71 6.61 -7.49
C VAL A 5 29.58 7.05 -6.04
N THR A 6 29.29 8.32 -5.84
CA THR A 6 29.04 8.85 -4.48
C THR A 6 27.87 8.10 -3.84
N PRO A 7 27.87 7.89 -2.53
CA PRO A 7 26.83 7.10 -1.85
C PRO A 7 25.40 7.53 -2.20
N GLU A 8 25.16 8.81 -2.36
CA GLU A 8 23.85 9.39 -2.66
C GLU A 8 23.27 8.94 -4.00
N TRP A 9 24.12 8.66 -5.00
CA TRP A 9 23.71 8.27 -6.37
C TRP A 9 23.71 6.76 -6.59
N GLN A 10 24.16 5.98 -5.61
CA GLN A 10 24.32 4.53 -5.78
C GLN A 10 23.01 3.83 -6.11
N SER A 11 21.93 4.19 -5.42
CA SER A 11 20.61 3.57 -5.64
C SER A 11 20.10 3.84 -7.05
N SER A 12 20.08 5.09 -7.51
CA SER A 12 19.63 5.46 -8.85
C SER A 12 20.49 4.82 -9.94
N THR A 13 21.82 4.77 -9.72
CA THR A 13 22.75 4.12 -10.66
C THR A 13 22.49 2.61 -10.73
N LEU A 14 22.27 1.93 -9.60
CA LEU A 14 21.97 0.50 -9.58
C LEU A 14 20.64 0.20 -10.30
N LEU A 15 19.61 1.00 -10.08
CA LEU A 15 18.32 0.84 -10.76
C LEU A 15 18.46 0.99 -12.28
N VAL A 16 19.23 1.98 -12.75
CA VAL A 16 19.49 2.18 -14.19
C VAL A 16 20.29 1.01 -14.78
N VAL A 17 21.33 0.53 -14.08
CA VAL A 17 22.12 -0.63 -14.51
C VAL A 17 21.26 -1.88 -14.59
N LEU A 18 20.41 -2.13 -13.57
CA LEU A 18 19.46 -3.26 -13.57
C LEU A 18 18.49 -3.15 -14.75
N ALA A 19 17.89 -1.97 -14.95
CA ALA A 19 16.97 -1.75 -16.06
C ALA A 19 17.65 -1.98 -17.42
N ALA A 20 18.85 -1.42 -17.62
CA ALA A 20 19.62 -1.63 -18.87
C ALA A 20 19.98 -3.10 -19.11
N SER A 21 20.39 -3.82 -18.06
CA SER A 21 20.73 -5.24 -18.13
C SER A 21 19.51 -6.08 -18.53
N VAL A 22 18.35 -5.80 -17.92
CA VAL A 22 17.12 -6.51 -18.26
C VAL A 22 16.59 -6.11 -19.64
N ALA A 23 16.73 -4.85 -20.05
CA ALA A 23 16.38 -4.44 -21.41
C ALA A 23 17.20 -5.19 -22.45
N LEU A 24 18.50 -5.33 -22.23
CA LEU A 24 19.39 -6.11 -23.11
C LEU A 24 19.00 -7.59 -23.11
N ALA A 25 18.78 -8.19 -21.93
CA ALA A 25 18.37 -9.58 -21.82
C ALA A 25 17.03 -9.85 -22.51
N ALA A 26 16.03 -8.99 -22.30
CA ALA A 26 14.72 -9.09 -22.96
C ALA A 26 14.78 -8.86 -24.48
N PHE A 27 15.77 -8.14 -24.96
CA PHE A 27 16.02 -7.98 -26.39
C PHE A 27 16.66 -9.23 -27.02
N LEU A 28 17.62 -9.87 -26.32
CA LEU A 28 18.38 -11.02 -26.79
C LEU A 28 17.63 -12.35 -26.65
N ALA A 29 16.89 -12.55 -25.54
CA ALA A 29 16.24 -13.82 -25.24
C ALA A 29 15.39 -14.40 -26.38
N PRO A 30 14.53 -13.63 -27.06
CA PRO A 30 13.78 -14.17 -28.21
C PRO A 30 14.66 -14.51 -29.42
N ARG A 31 15.79 -13.82 -29.61
CA ARG A 31 16.70 -14.03 -30.71
C ARG A 31 17.55 -15.29 -30.55
N THR A 32 18.00 -15.51 -29.32
CA THR A 32 18.83 -16.65 -28.96
C THR A 32 18.02 -17.89 -28.60
N ARG A 33 16.68 -17.73 -28.41
CA ARG A 33 15.78 -18.77 -27.88
C ARG A 33 16.23 -19.29 -26.51
N TRP A 34 16.84 -18.43 -25.71
CA TRP A 34 17.41 -18.77 -24.41
C TRP A 34 16.40 -18.49 -23.28
N ALA A 35 15.75 -19.55 -22.79
CA ALA A 35 14.67 -19.48 -21.82
C ALA A 35 15.16 -18.97 -20.46
N GLU A 36 16.35 -19.35 -20.02
CA GLU A 36 16.95 -18.92 -18.77
C GLU A 36 17.20 -17.39 -18.76
N LEU A 37 17.57 -16.84 -19.92
CA LEU A 37 17.73 -15.39 -20.04
C LEU A 37 16.40 -14.65 -19.90
N ALA A 38 15.31 -15.24 -20.40
CA ALA A 38 13.96 -14.69 -20.17
C ALA A 38 13.56 -14.75 -18.69
N LEU A 39 13.87 -15.85 -17.98
CA LEU A 39 13.63 -16.01 -16.55
C LEU A 39 14.41 -14.99 -15.70
N LEU A 40 15.66 -14.69 -16.07
CA LEU A 40 16.45 -13.66 -15.37
C LEU A 40 15.79 -12.28 -15.40
N CYS A 41 14.99 -11.97 -16.44
CA CYS A 41 14.24 -10.72 -16.48
C CYS A 41 13.18 -10.60 -15.37
N CYS A 42 12.68 -11.71 -14.82
CA CYS A 42 11.74 -11.72 -13.70
C CYS A 42 12.42 -11.30 -12.38
N LEU A 43 13.75 -11.33 -12.29
CA LEU A 43 14.49 -10.92 -11.10
C LEU A 43 14.60 -9.39 -10.95
N LEU A 44 14.19 -8.62 -11.97
CA LEU A 44 14.29 -7.15 -11.93
C LEU A 44 13.59 -6.56 -10.70
N THR A 45 12.34 -6.96 -10.46
CA THR A 45 11.54 -6.42 -9.35
C THR A 45 12.04 -6.83 -7.96
N PRO A 46 12.38 -8.11 -7.67
CA PRO A 46 12.97 -8.45 -6.38
C PRO A 46 14.33 -7.78 -6.15
N LEU A 47 15.19 -7.68 -7.15
CA LEU A 47 16.48 -6.98 -7.02
C LEU A 47 16.28 -5.47 -6.79
N ALA A 48 15.36 -4.83 -7.51
CA ALA A 48 15.02 -3.43 -7.26
C ALA A 48 14.40 -3.22 -5.87
N GLY A 49 13.62 -4.19 -5.37
CA GLY A 49 13.15 -4.20 -3.99
C GLY A 49 14.28 -4.25 -2.97
N VAL A 50 15.33 -5.04 -3.21
CA VAL A 50 16.53 -5.06 -2.37
C VAL A 50 17.25 -3.70 -2.39
N VAL A 51 17.37 -3.06 -3.56
CA VAL A 51 17.94 -1.70 -3.67
C VAL A 51 17.13 -0.70 -2.86
N LEU A 52 15.79 -0.77 -2.95
CA LEU A 52 14.89 0.08 -2.18
C LEU A 52 15.05 -0.10 -0.67
N LEU A 53 15.11 -1.36 -0.21
CA LEU A 53 15.29 -1.68 1.21
C LEU A 53 16.67 -1.27 1.73
N HIS A 54 17.72 -1.43 0.92
CA HIS A 54 19.07 -1.01 1.28
C HIS A 54 19.21 0.51 1.38
N ALA A 55 18.53 1.25 0.52
CA ALA A 55 18.53 2.70 0.53
C ALA A 55 17.62 3.30 1.60
N TRP A 56 16.78 2.50 2.24
CA TRP A 56 15.78 3.01 3.17
C TRP A 56 16.42 3.58 4.44
N HIS A 57 16.06 4.83 4.73
CA HIS A 57 16.28 5.51 6.00
C HIS A 57 15.08 6.44 6.28
N LEU A 58 15.04 7.04 7.47
CA LEU A 58 13.87 7.82 7.90
C LEU A 58 13.45 8.93 6.94
N HIS A 59 14.44 9.62 6.34
CA HIS A 59 14.24 10.72 5.40
C HIS A 59 14.40 10.30 3.92
N TYR A 60 14.44 8.98 3.66
CA TYR A 60 14.56 8.49 2.29
C TYR A 60 13.26 8.72 1.51
N HIS A 61 13.41 9.22 0.29
CA HIS A 61 12.33 9.24 -0.69
C HIS A 61 12.83 8.77 -2.07
N PRO A 62 12.03 7.94 -2.76
CA PRO A 62 12.44 7.31 -4.01
C PRO A 62 12.81 8.28 -5.14
N ALA A 63 12.22 9.48 -5.19
CA ALA A 63 12.47 10.47 -6.25
C ALA A 63 13.81 11.21 -6.10
N ALA A 64 14.51 11.07 -4.95
CA ALA A 64 15.80 11.73 -4.73
C ALA A 64 16.85 11.36 -5.78
N GLN A 65 17.82 12.26 -6.02
CA GLN A 65 19.00 12.05 -6.88
C GLN A 65 18.65 11.40 -8.24
N PHE A 66 17.68 11.98 -8.97
CA PHE A 66 17.11 11.45 -10.21
C PHE A 66 16.43 10.07 -10.05
N GLY A 67 16.11 9.65 -8.84
CA GLY A 67 15.40 8.41 -8.58
C GLY A 67 14.05 8.34 -9.30
N TRP A 68 13.33 9.47 -9.43
CA TRP A 68 12.10 9.55 -10.21
C TRP A 68 12.26 9.04 -11.65
N LEU A 69 13.39 9.36 -12.31
CA LEU A 69 13.70 8.89 -13.66
C LEU A 69 14.14 7.43 -13.65
N ALA A 70 14.98 7.03 -12.68
CA ALA A 70 15.47 5.67 -12.54
C ALA A 70 14.33 4.67 -12.30
N TRP A 71 13.38 5.00 -11.40
CA TRP A 71 12.19 4.17 -11.15
C TRP A 71 11.24 4.14 -12.36
N ALA A 72 11.00 5.28 -13.00
CA ALA A 72 10.17 5.33 -14.21
C ALA A 72 10.75 4.45 -15.32
N LEU A 73 12.06 4.52 -15.56
CA LEU A 73 12.76 3.69 -16.54
C LEU A 73 12.67 2.20 -16.16
N LEU A 74 12.89 1.87 -14.87
CA LEU A 74 12.82 0.49 -14.38
C LEU A 74 11.44 -0.11 -14.62
N PHE A 75 10.36 0.58 -14.27
CA PHE A 75 9.00 0.09 -14.50
C PHE A 75 8.64 0.03 -15.99
N ALA A 76 9.08 0.98 -16.79
CA ALA A 76 8.90 0.94 -18.24
C ALA A 76 9.58 -0.31 -18.85
N VAL A 77 10.82 -0.59 -18.45
CA VAL A 77 11.55 -1.78 -18.89
C VAL A 77 10.90 -3.05 -18.36
N HIS A 78 10.47 -3.08 -17.09
CA HIS A 78 9.79 -4.22 -16.49
C HIS A 78 8.56 -4.64 -17.30
N PHE A 79 7.62 -3.72 -17.47
CA PHE A 79 6.38 -4.02 -18.18
C PHE A 79 6.61 -4.29 -19.67
N TRP A 80 7.54 -3.61 -20.30
CA TRP A 80 7.95 -3.91 -21.68
C TRP A 80 8.53 -5.33 -21.82
N ALA A 81 9.43 -5.72 -20.89
CA ALA A 81 10.02 -7.07 -20.89
C ALA A 81 8.96 -8.15 -20.68
N LEU A 82 8.06 -7.99 -19.71
CA LEU A 82 6.96 -8.93 -19.46
C LEU A 82 6.06 -9.09 -20.70
N ARG A 83 5.70 -7.97 -21.36
CA ARG A 83 4.88 -8.02 -22.58
C ARG A 83 5.60 -8.74 -23.72
N ARG A 84 6.92 -8.52 -23.85
CA ARG A 84 7.73 -9.10 -24.92
C ARG A 84 8.00 -10.58 -24.70
N LEU A 85 8.20 -11.01 -23.46
CA LEU A 85 8.62 -12.36 -23.10
C LEU A 85 7.46 -13.26 -22.65
N ALA A 86 6.22 -12.76 -22.66
CA ALA A 86 5.05 -13.47 -22.16
C ALA A 86 4.91 -14.91 -22.70
N ALA A 87 5.21 -15.13 -23.98
CA ALA A 87 5.12 -16.45 -24.60
C ALA A 87 6.29 -17.39 -24.25
N GLN A 88 7.39 -16.88 -23.68
CA GLN A 88 8.59 -17.67 -23.34
C GLN A 88 8.67 -17.97 -21.85
N LEU A 89 7.96 -17.20 -21.02
CA LEU A 89 7.98 -17.34 -19.58
C LEU A 89 6.98 -18.40 -19.11
N PRO A 90 7.36 -19.24 -18.13
CA PRO A 90 6.41 -20.10 -17.44
C PRO A 90 5.30 -19.26 -16.79
N ALA A 91 4.05 -19.73 -16.84
CA ALA A 91 2.89 -18.99 -16.34
C ALA A 91 3.06 -18.51 -14.88
N GLY A 92 3.63 -19.35 -14.02
CA GLY A 92 3.89 -18.99 -12.61
C GLY A 92 4.92 -17.87 -12.45
N ALA A 93 6.01 -17.88 -13.24
CA ALA A 93 7.02 -16.83 -13.21
C ALA A 93 6.47 -15.49 -13.72
N LEU A 94 5.70 -15.55 -14.81
CA LEU A 94 5.03 -14.38 -15.37
C LEU A 94 4.03 -13.78 -14.41
N SER A 95 3.19 -14.61 -13.78
CA SER A 95 2.22 -14.20 -12.76
C SER A 95 2.92 -13.55 -11.56
N ALA A 96 3.95 -14.20 -11.01
CA ALA A 96 4.73 -13.66 -9.90
C ALA A 96 5.38 -12.31 -10.26
N ALA A 97 5.96 -12.18 -11.46
CA ALA A 97 6.58 -10.94 -11.90
C ALA A 97 5.56 -9.78 -12.01
N HIS A 98 4.34 -10.04 -12.49
CA HIS A 98 3.27 -9.04 -12.51
C HIS A 98 2.87 -8.61 -11.10
N VAL A 99 2.69 -9.55 -10.17
CA VAL A 99 2.30 -9.26 -8.77
C VAL A 99 3.41 -8.48 -8.05
N LEU A 100 4.67 -8.93 -8.15
CA LEU A 100 5.81 -8.26 -7.52
C LEU A 100 6.05 -6.86 -8.11
N GLY A 101 5.89 -6.72 -9.44
CA GLY A 101 5.97 -5.42 -10.11
C GLY A 101 4.89 -4.45 -9.62
N CYS A 102 3.66 -4.92 -9.43
CA CYS A 102 2.56 -4.15 -8.87
C CYS A 102 2.87 -3.69 -7.44
N TRP A 103 3.31 -4.60 -6.57
CA TRP A 103 3.64 -4.26 -5.18
C TRP A 103 4.83 -3.31 -5.07
N LEU A 104 5.86 -3.51 -5.89
CA LEU A 104 7.01 -2.61 -5.92
C LEU A 104 6.60 -1.21 -6.37
N LEU A 105 5.78 -1.09 -7.42
CA LEU A 105 5.26 0.20 -7.89
C LEU A 105 4.45 0.91 -6.80
N LEU A 106 3.51 0.21 -6.17
CA LEU A 106 2.71 0.76 -5.08
C LEU A 106 3.58 1.15 -3.88
N GLY A 107 4.58 0.33 -3.54
CA GLY A 107 5.51 0.61 -2.45
C GLY A 107 6.36 1.86 -2.70
N VAL A 108 6.92 2.01 -3.90
CA VAL A 108 7.69 3.19 -4.31
C VAL A 108 6.82 4.45 -4.25
N LEU A 109 5.61 4.39 -4.79
CA LEU A 109 4.68 5.53 -4.77
C LEU A 109 4.20 5.86 -3.35
N ALA A 110 3.94 4.84 -2.51
CA ALA A 110 3.53 5.04 -1.12
C ALA A 110 4.66 5.67 -0.28
N LEU A 111 5.92 5.26 -0.50
CA LEU A 111 7.07 5.88 0.15
C LEU A 111 7.25 7.34 -0.25
N GLU A 112 7.04 7.66 -1.54
CA GLU A 112 7.09 9.03 -2.02
C GLU A 112 5.98 9.89 -1.41
N LEU A 113 4.74 9.39 -1.42
CA LEU A 113 3.61 10.08 -0.80
C LEU A 113 3.83 10.29 0.70
N ARG A 114 4.32 9.26 1.40
CA ARG A 114 4.68 9.37 2.81
C ARG A 114 5.70 10.47 3.06
N TYR A 115 6.75 10.55 2.22
CA TYR A 115 7.75 11.59 2.32
C TYR A 115 7.14 12.99 2.12
N LEU A 116 6.31 13.16 1.09
CA LEU A 116 5.63 14.42 0.82
C LEU A 116 4.73 14.86 1.99
N LEU A 117 3.96 13.94 2.56
CA LEU A 117 3.11 14.22 3.72
C LEU A 117 3.93 14.54 4.98
N LEU A 118 5.08 13.89 5.17
CA LEU A 118 6.00 14.23 6.26
C LEU A 118 6.63 15.61 6.07
N ALA A 119 7.03 15.96 4.85
CA ALA A 119 7.61 17.26 4.54
C ALA A 119 6.60 18.43 4.72
N LEU A 120 5.31 18.15 4.48
CA LEU A 120 4.24 19.14 4.68
C LEU A 120 3.83 19.30 6.15
N SER A 121 4.10 18.29 6.98
CA SER A 121 3.52 18.20 8.33
C SER A 121 4.50 17.64 9.37
N GLU A 122 5.74 18.12 9.40
CA GLU A 122 6.93 17.57 10.11
C GLU A 122 6.67 16.94 11.50
N HIS A 123 5.60 17.33 12.20
CA HIS A 123 5.32 16.93 13.58
C HIS A 123 4.00 16.17 13.77
N TYR A 124 3.19 15.93 12.72
CA TYR A 124 1.80 15.49 12.87
C TYR A 124 1.56 14.02 12.56
N ASN A 125 1.05 13.29 13.55
CA ASN A 125 0.92 11.84 13.52
C ASN A 125 -0.07 11.32 12.46
N ALA A 126 -1.20 11.99 12.26
CA ALA A 126 -2.22 11.55 11.31
C ALA A 126 -1.69 11.47 9.86
N TRP A 127 -0.90 12.45 9.45
CA TRP A 127 -0.32 12.49 8.11
C TRP A 127 0.68 11.37 7.83
N ARG A 128 1.44 10.96 8.85
CA ARG A 128 2.35 9.79 8.74
C ARG A 128 1.57 8.50 8.50
N TRP A 129 0.47 8.32 9.21
CA TRP A 129 -0.39 7.15 9.04
C TRP A 129 -1.01 7.10 7.65
N LEU A 130 -1.53 8.23 7.16
CA LEU A 130 -2.14 8.34 5.83
C LEU A 130 -1.18 8.01 4.69
N GLY A 131 0.07 8.41 4.77
CA GLY A 131 1.08 8.14 3.75
C GLY A 131 1.22 6.65 3.39
N TRP A 132 1.01 5.77 4.36
CA TRP A 132 1.06 4.33 4.13
C TRP A 132 -0.21 3.75 3.51
N ALA A 133 -1.37 4.36 3.73
CA ALA A 133 -2.65 3.75 3.41
C ALA A 133 -3.32 4.28 2.16
N LEU A 134 -3.09 5.55 1.80
CA LEU A 134 -3.84 6.20 0.72
C LEU A 134 -3.69 5.49 -0.63
N LEU A 135 -2.48 5.20 -1.05
CA LEU A 135 -2.24 4.59 -2.37
C LEU A 135 -2.66 3.11 -2.44
N PRO A 136 -2.32 2.24 -1.47
CA PRO A 136 -2.84 0.89 -1.45
C PRO A 136 -4.37 0.83 -1.41
N SER A 137 -5.00 1.71 -0.62
CA SER A 137 -6.47 1.80 -0.56
C SER A 137 -7.08 2.28 -1.87
N ALA A 138 -6.51 3.31 -2.50
CA ALA A 138 -6.93 3.77 -3.82
C ALA A 138 -6.79 2.66 -4.87
N TYR A 139 -5.71 1.89 -4.83
CA TYR A 139 -5.54 0.73 -5.70
C TYR A 139 -6.65 -0.31 -5.51
N LEU A 140 -6.99 -0.67 -4.26
CA LEU A 140 -8.08 -1.61 -3.97
C LEU A 140 -9.43 -1.08 -4.50
N TRP A 141 -9.74 0.21 -4.31
CA TRP A 141 -10.92 0.84 -4.89
C TRP A 141 -10.93 0.72 -6.42
N LEU A 142 -9.81 1.01 -7.06
CA LEU A 142 -9.68 0.92 -8.51
C LEU A 142 -9.89 -0.50 -9.01
N MET A 143 -9.34 -1.51 -8.34
CA MET A 143 -9.50 -2.92 -8.71
C MET A 143 -10.90 -3.46 -8.43
N ALA A 144 -11.66 -2.84 -7.52
CA ALA A 144 -13.06 -3.15 -7.28
C ALA A 144 -14.02 -2.58 -8.35
N LEU A 145 -13.58 -1.60 -9.15
CA LEU A 145 -14.45 -1.03 -10.19
C LEU A 145 -14.67 -2.02 -11.36
N PRO A 146 -15.92 -2.14 -11.85
CA PRO A 146 -16.25 -2.95 -13.03
C PRO A 146 -15.85 -2.22 -14.33
N ARG A 147 -14.56 -1.85 -14.45
CA ARG A 147 -14.03 -1.06 -15.55
C ARG A 147 -13.23 -1.94 -16.52
N ARG A 148 -13.27 -1.61 -17.80
CA ARG A 148 -12.31 -2.16 -18.79
C ARG A 148 -10.95 -1.47 -18.59
N TRP A 149 -10.01 -2.21 -18.07
CA TRP A 149 -8.66 -1.73 -17.83
C TRP A 149 -7.80 -1.93 -19.10
N PRO A 150 -6.81 -1.05 -19.35
CA PRO A 150 -5.81 -1.30 -20.36
C PRO A 150 -4.88 -2.45 -19.94
N TRP A 151 -4.01 -2.88 -20.85
CA TRP A 151 -2.88 -3.71 -20.48
C TRP A 151 -2.04 -3.00 -19.38
N PRO A 152 -1.50 -3.69 -18.37
CA PRO A 152 -1.47 -5.15 -18.17
C PRO A 152 -2.68 -5.74 -17.48
N VAL A 153 -3.51 -4.96 -16.80
CA VAL A 153 -4.63 -5.46 -15.98
C VAL A 153 -5.65 -6.24 -16.80
N ALA A 154 -5.96 -5.78 -18.01
CA ALA A 154 -6.89 -6.48 -18.90
C ALA A 154 -6.40 -7.87 -19.33
N ALA A 155 -5.10 -8.04 -19.47
CA ALA A 155 -4.50 -9.32 -19.89
C ALA A 155 -4.27 -10.27 -18.71
N TYR A 156 -4.08 -9.74 -17.52
CA TYR A 156 -3.74 -10.47 -16.29
C TYR A 156 -4.66 -10.07 -15.12
N PRO A 157 -5.99 -10.18 -15.27
CA PRO A 157 -6.94 -9.69 -14.26
C PRO A 157 -6.80 -10.40 -12.92
N ARG A 158 -6.49 -11.70 -12.92
CA ARG A 158 -6.29 -12.49 -11.71
C ARG A 158 -5.08 -11.98 -10.90
N GLU A 159 -3.99 -11.67 -11.56
CA GLU A 159 -2.75 -11.18 -10.95
C GLU A 159 -2.97 -9.85 -10.23
N TYR A 160 -3.66 -8.90 -10.86
CA TYR A 160 -3.87 -7.56 -10.32
C TYR A 160 -5.06 -7.48 -9.37
N ARG A 161 -6.21 -8.06 -9.76
CA ARG A 161 -7.46 -7.91 -9.00
C ARG A 161 -7.55 -8.87 -7.81
N VAL A 162 -6.84 -10.00 -7.85
CA VAL A 162 -6.89 -11.02 -6.80
C VAL A 162 -5.54 -11.19 -6.12
N LEU A 163 -4.52 -11.67 -6.83
CA LEU A 163 -3.26 -12.05 -6.22
C LEU A 163 -2.48 -10.87 -5.62
N ALA A 164 -2.47 -9.71 -6.30
CA ALA A 164 -1.86 -8.51 -5.75
C ALA A 164 -2.76 -7.84 -4.71
N SER A 165 -4.08 -7.84 -4.92
CA SER A 165 -5.03 -7.12 -4.06
C SER A 165 -5.33 -7.83 -2.74
N ALA A 166 -5.38 -9.17 -2.69
CA ALA A 166 -5.74 -9.88 -1.45
C ALA A 166 -4.77 -9.61 -0.29
N PRO A 167 -3.44 -9.71 -0.45
CA PRO A 167 -2.51 -9.35 0.61
C PRO A 167 -2.56 -7.86 0.97
N LEU A 168 -2.79 -6.98 -0.01
CA LEU A 168 -2.96 -5.54 0.25
C LEU A 168 -4.23 -5.25 1.05
N ALA A 169 -5.33 -5.96 0.78
CA ALA A 169 -6.56 -5.82 1.56
C ALA A 169 -6.34 -6.23 3.02
N LEU A 170 -5.62 -7.33 3.26
CA LEU A 170 -5.25 -7.76 4.60
C LEU A 170 -4.31 -6.74 5.28
N LEU A 171 -3.33 -6.21 4.54
CA LEU A 171 -2.43 -5.17 5.03
C LEU A 171 -3.20 -3.90 5.42
N MET A 172 -4.15 -3.46 4.59
CA MET A 172 -4.96 -2.28 4.87
C MET A 172 -5.92 -2.49 6.04
N LEU A 173 -6.46 -3.68 6.20
CA LEU A 173 -7.25 -4.03 7.37
C LEU A 173 -6.39 -4.00 8.64
N GLY A 174 -5.19 -4.59 8.61
CA GLY A 174 -4.23 -4.55 9.71
C GLY A 174 -3.79 -3.11 10.04
N TRP A 175 -3.52 -2.30 9.02
CA TRP A 175 -3.21 -0.88 9.18
C TRP A 175 -4.38 -0.11 9.82
N PHE A 176 -5.62 -0.38 9.38
CA PHE A 176 -6.80 0.21 9.99
C PHE A 176 -6.85 -0.04 11.51
N TRP A 177 -6.72 -1.30 11.92
CA TRP A 177 -6.76 -1.65 13.33
C TRP A 177 -5.61 -1.04 14.13
N LEU A 178 -4.38 -1.10 13.60
CA LEU A 178 -3.20 -0.55 14.25
C LEU A 178 -3.31 0.97 14.40
N ALA A 179 -3.58 1.69 13.32
CA ALA A 179 -3.69 3.15 13.33
C ALA A 179 -4.85 3.63 14.22
N ASN A 180 -5.96 2.89 14.22
CA ASN A 180 -7.13 3.21 15.03
C ASN A 180 -6.84 3.12 16.53
N VAL A 181 -6.02 2.16 16.96
CA VAL A 181 -5.67 1.96 18.37
C VAL A 181 -4.53 2.88 18.82
N VAL A 182 -3.51 3.04 17.99
CA VAL A 182 -2.25 3.70 18.40
C VAL A 182 -2.27 5.20 18.20
N SER A 183 -3.02 5.73 17.21
CA SER A 183 -2.97 7.15 16.86
C SER A 183 -3.99 7.96 17.62
N ALA A 184 -3.51 9.02 18.29
CA ALA A 184 -4.37 10.03 18.92
C ALA A 184 -5.12 10.92 17.93
N GLY A 185 -4.79 10.86 16.63
CA GLY A 185 -5.46 11.63 15.58
C GLY A 185 -4.99 13.08 15.47
N GLU A 186 -3.82 13.43 16.02
CA GLU A 186 -3.22 14.76 15.87
C GLU A 186 -2.98 15.05 14.39
N ALA A 187 -3.57 16.12 13.88
CA ALA A 187 -3.53 16.53 12.47
C ALA A 187 -3.33 18.03 12.28
N GLU A 188 -2.59 18.66 13.20
CA GLU A 188 -2.32 20.10 13.08
C GLU A 188 -1.76 20.46 11.68
N PRO A 189 -2.09 21.61 11.12
CA PRO A 189 -2.80 22.74 11.76
C PRO A 189 -4.32 22.57 11.85
N LEU A 190 -4.87 21.40 11.47
CA LEU A 190 -6.32 21.15 11.53
C LEU A 190 -6.75 20.78 12.96
N ALA A 191 -7.79 21.47 13.45
CA ALA A 191 -8.42 21.09 14.71
C ALA A 191 -9.05 19.69 14.61
N TYR A 192 -9.01 18.95 15.69
CA TYR A 192 -9.69 17.65 15.74
C TYR A 192 -11.21 17.83 15.70
N LEU A 193 -11.82 17.27 14.67
CA LEU A 193 -13.28 17.17 14.51
C LEU A 193 -13.61 15.71 14.25
N PRO A 194 -14.44 15.06 15.10
CA PRO A 194 -14.84 13.67 14.88
C PRO A 194 -15.41 13.46 13.48
N LEU A 195 -15.11 12.34 12.85
CA LEU A 195 -15.40 11.96 11.46
C LEU A 195 -14.69 12.79 10.38
N LEU A 196 -14.38 14.06 10.61
CA LEU A 196 -13.73 14.94 9.64
C LEU A 196 -12.22 15.01 9.84
N ASN A 197 -11.70 14.38 10.89
CA ASN A 197 -10.26 14.27 11.10
C ASN A 197 -9.60 13.48 9.96
N PRO A 198 -8.45 13.92 9.43
CA PRO A 198 -7.74 13.22 8.35
C PRO A 198 -7.49 11.75 8.61
N LEU A 199 -7.15 11.37 9.87
CA LEU A 199 -6.96 9.97 10.23
C LEU A 199 -8.26 9.18 10.05
N GLU A 200 -9.38 9.67 10.55
CA GLU A 200 -10.66 8.97 10.50
C GLU A 200 -11.20 8.85 9.07
N LEU A 201 -11.04 9.91 8.26
CA LEU A 201 -11.32 9.84 6.82
C LEU A 201 -10.46 8.80 6.12
N GLY A 202 -9.17 8.73 6.47
CA GLY A 202 -8.26 7.71 5.93
C GLY A 202 -8.63 6.29 6.36
N LEU A 203 -9.03 6.10 7.63
CA LEU A 203 -9.52 4.83 8.16
C LEU A 203 -10.79 4.38 7.43
N LEU A 204 -11.76 5.27 7.24
CA LEU A 204 -12.99 4.98 6.49
C LEU A 204 -12.70 4.70 5.02
N PHE A 205 -11.78 5.44 4.40
CA PHE A 205 -11.37 5.22 3.01
C PHE A 205 -10.73 3.85 2.82
N ALA A 206 -9.82 3.46 3.72
CA ALA A 206 -9.17 2.16 3.69
C ALA A 206 -10.16 1.01 3.95
N LEU A 207 -11.03 1.16 4.95
CA LEU A 207 -12.04 0.17 5.27
C LEU A 207 -13.01 -0.02 4.09
N GLY A 208 -13.50 1.10 3.51
CA GLY A 208 -14.34 1.08 2.33
C GLY A 208 -13.67 0.39 1.14
N ALA A 209 -12.37 0.64 0.92
CA ALA A 209 -11.58 0.00 -0.14
C ALA A 209 -11.50 -1.53 0.05
N VAL A 210 -11.23 -1.99 1.27
CA VAL A 210 -11.18 -3.42 1.61
C VAL A 210 -12.52 -4.08 1.32
N PHE A 211 -13.63 -3.49 1.74
CA PHE A 211 -14.96 -4.08 1.54
C PHE A 211 -15.45 -3.98 0.10
N ALA A 212 -15.15 -2.89 -0.61
CA ALA A 212 -15.43 -2.80 -2.03
C ALA A 212 -14.72 -3.89 -2.82
N TRP A 213 -13.45 -4.12 -2.52
CA TRP A 213 -12.68 -5.20 -3.13
C TRP A 213 -13.19 -6.59 -2.69
N ALA A 214 -13.48 -6.79 -1.39
CA ALA A 214 -13.88 -8.10 -0.86
C ALA A 214 -15.13 -8.67 -1.54
N ARG A 215 -16.06 -7.81 -1.94
CA ARG A 215 -17.28 -8.23 -2.67
C ARG A 215 -16.99 -9.01 -3.96
N LEU A 216 -15.88 -8.70 -4.62
CA LEU A 216 -15.47 -9.36 -5.88
C LEU A 216 -14.35 -10.37 -5.63
N GLY A 217 -13.33 -9.98 -4.86
CA GLY A 217 -12.13 -10.75 -4.66
C GLY A 217 -12.35 -12.05 -3.88
N LEU A 218 -13.23 -12.07 -2.89
CA LEU A 218 -13.53 -13.29 -2.12
C LEU A 218 -14.22 -14.36 -2.97
N ALA A 219 -15.10 -13.97 -3.89
CA ALA A 219 -15.73 -14.89 -4.81
C ALA A 219 -14.71 -15.52 -5.77
N GLU A 220 -13.76 -14.73 -6.28
CA GLU A 220 -12.68 -15.24 -7.15
C GLU A 220 -11.67 -16.12 -6.39
N LEU A 221 -11.58 -15.98 -5.06
CA LEU A 221 -10.81 -16.85 -4.17
C LEU A 221 -11.56 -18.15 -3.79
N GLY A 222 -12.78 -18.36 -4.29
CA GLY A 222 -13.57 -19.55 -4.01
C GLY A 222 -14.27 -19.56 -2.65
N VAL A 223 -14.41 -18.40 -1.99
CA VAL A 223 -15.16 -18.30 -0.74
C VAL A 223 -16.64 -18.28 -1.06
N GLU A 224 -17.40 -19.21 -0.46
CA GLU A 224 -18.86 -19.30 -0.64
C GLU A 224 -19.56 -17.97 -0.30
N SER A 225 -20.59 -17.62 -1.06
CA SER A 225 -21.27 -16.33 -0.96
C SER A 225 -21.82 -16.02 0.43
N LEU A 226 -22.46 -17.00 1.08
CA LEU A 226 -22.97 -16.85 2.46
C LEU A 226 -21.84 -16.61 3.45
N ARG A 227 -20.77 -17.42 3.39
CA ARG A 227 -19.60 -17.26 4.25
C ARG A 227 -18.92 -15.94 4.02
N SER A 228 -18.77 -15.51 2.77
CA SER A 228 -18.23 -14.21 2.41
C SER A 228 -19.05 -13.06 2.99
N GLN A 229 -20.39 -13.12 2.93
CA GLN A 229 -21.26 -12.10 3.53
C GLN A 229 -21.12 -12.04 5.05
N TRP A 230 -21.15 -13.16 5.74
CA TRP A 230 -20.99 -13.20 7.19
C TRP A 230 -19.63 -12.66 7.64
N LEU A 231 -18.54 -13.05 6.96
CA LEU A 231 -17.21 -12.56 7.25
C LEU A 231 -17.10 -11.04 7.01
N THR A 232 -17.59 -10.56 5.88
CA THR A 232 -17.52 -9.13 5.56
C THR A 232 -18.38 -8.29 6.50
N GLN A 233 -19.58 -8.73 6.83
CA GLN A 233 -20.45 -8.04 7.78
C GLN A 233 -19.88 -8.04 9.21
N GLY A 234 -19.37 -9.19 9.67
CA GLY A 234 -18.76 -9.30 11.00
C GLY A 234 -17.50 -8.43 11.14
N VAL A 235 -16.60 -8.49 10.16
CA VAL A 235 -15.38 -7.66 10.16
C VAL A 235 -15.73 -6.18 10.00
N ALA A 236 -16.73 -5.83 9.16
CA ALA A 236 -17.19 -4.45 9.02
C ALA A 236 -17.78 -3.92 10.33
N GLY A 237 -18.68 -4.67 10.94
CA GLY A 237 -19.31 -4.29 12.22
C GLY A 237 -18.26 -4.12 13.32
N ALA A 238 -17.35 -5.08 13.49
CA ALA A 238 -16.29 -4.97 14.48
C ALA A 238 -15.35 -3.78 14.21
N SER A 239 -15.02 -3.50 12.94
CA SER A 239 -14.16 -2.38 12.58
C SER A 239 -14.84 -1.03 12.80
N LEU A 240 -16.11 -0.89 12.46
CA LEU A 240 -16.89 0.32 12.73
C LEU A 240 -17.08 0.55 14.22
N PHE A 241 -17.36 -0.50 14.98
CA PHE A 241 -17.45 -0.43 16.44
C PHE A 241 -16.11 0.04 17.05
N ALA A 242 -14.99 -0.52 16.61
CA ALA A 242 -13.67 -0.10 17.05
C ALA A 242 -13.37 1.36 16.67
N LEU A 243 -13.78 1.80 15.48
CA LEU A 243 -13.63 3.19 15.04
C LEU A 243 -14.42 4.15 15.95
N LEU A 244 -15.69 3.85 16.18
CA LEU A 244 -16.55 4.68 17.06
C LEU A 244 -16.01 4.73 18.48
N THR A 245 -15.56 3.61 19.02
CA THR A 245 -14.90 3.55 20.33
C THR A 245 -13.66 4.45 20.39
N ALA A 246 -12.78 4.35 19.40
CA ALA A 246 -11.58 5.19 19.34
C ALA A 246 -11.91 6.68 19.11
N MET A 247 -12.96 7.00 18.36
CA MET A 247 -13.43 8.38 18.20
C MET A 247 -13.87 9.01 19.53
N VAL A 248 -14.57 8.26 20.38
CA VAL A 248 -14.91 8.74 21.74
C VAL A 248 -13.64 9.04 22.54
N MET A 249 -12.66 8.14 22.51
CA MET A 249 -11.38 8.32 23.21
C MET A 249 -10.61 9.54 22.68
N ARG A 250 -10.53 9.72 21.35
CA ARG A 250 -9.89 10.89 20.72
C ARG A 250 -10.62 12.19 21.04
N THR A 251 -11.95 12.16 21.03
CA THR A 251 -12.76 13.33 21.40
C THR A 251 -12.50 13.73 22.85
N ALA A 252 -12.45 12.78 23.77
CA ALA A 252 -12.12 13.04 25.17
C ALA A 252 -10.68 13.57 25.32
N HIS A 253 -9.75 13.08 24.53
CA HIS A 253 -8.37 13.57 24.50
C HIS A 253 -8.31 15.03 24.04
N HIS A 254 -8.84 15.31 22.84
CA HIS A 254 -8.69 16.64 22.20
C HIS A 254 -9.58 17.72 22.81
N TRP A 255 -10.79 17.37 23.22
CA TRP A 255 -11.75 18.35 23.76
C TRP A 255 -11.83 18.35 25.28
N GLY A 256 -11.55 17.19 25.90
CA GLY A 256 -11.59 17.03 27.35
C GLY A 256 -10.22 17.12 28.04
N GLY A 257 -9.12 17.23 27.27
CA GLY A 257 -7.77 17.29 27.81
C GLY A 257 -7.28 16.00 28.48
N VAL A 258 -7.96 14.87 28.26
CA VAL A 258 -7.56 13.57 28.82
C VAL A 258 -6.30 13.07 28.11
N PRO A 259 -5.21 12.70 28.81
CA PRO A 259 -4.01 12.14 28.14
C PRO A 259 -4.36 10.92 27.29
N TYR A 260 -3.80 10.81 26.09
CA TYR A 260 -4.02 9.64 25.21
C TYR A 260 -3.14 8.45 25.65
N GLN A 261 -3.44 7.95 26.83
CA GLN A 261 -2.82 6.79 27.46
C GLN A 261 -3.93 5.90 28.00
N LEU A 262 -3.79 4.59 27.87
CA LEU A 262 -4.85 3.64 28.13
C LEU A 262 -5.44 3.80 29.54
N ASP A 263 -4.58 3.90 30.56
CA ASP A 263 -5.00 4.03 31.96
C ASP A 263 -5.80 5.33 32.16
N ALA A 264 -5.28 6.46 31.68
CA ALA A 264 -5.96 7.77 31.82
C ALA A 264 -7.30 7.81 31.06
N LEU A 265 -7.38 7.16 29.91
CA LEU A 265 -8.62 7.06 29.14
C LEU A 265 -9.67 6.20 29.84
N LEU A 266 -9.26 5.04 30.39
CA LEU A 266 -10.17 4.12 31.08
C LEU A 266 -10.69 4.68 32.40
N ASP A 267 -9.86 5.46 33.12
CA ASP A 267 -10.26 6.11 34.40
C ASP A 267 -11.08 7.38 34.17
N SER A 268 -11.18 7.90 32.95
CA SER A 268 -11.91 9.11 32.64
C SER A 268 -13.45 8.91 32.67
N MET A 269 -14.16 9.61 33.51
CA MET A 269 -15.64 9.63 33.53
C MET A 269 -16.20 10.07 32.15
N LEU A 270 -15.55 11.00 31.47
CA LEU A 270 -15.96 11.47 30.15
C LEU A 270 -15.92 10.34 29.09
N VAL A 271 -14.87 9.54 29.11
CA VAL A 271 -14.73 8.38 28.22
C VAL A 271 -15.77 7.31 28.59
N GLN A 272 -15.89 6.96 29.84
CA GLN A 272 -16.87 5.96 30.32
C GLN A 272 -18.31 6.34 29.96
N ALA A 273 -18.69 7.59 30.14
CA ALA A 273 -20.01 8.09 29.75
C ALA A 273 -20.20 8.05 28.23
N GLY A 274 -19.22 8.52 27.46
CA GLY A 274 -19.27 8.50 26.03
C GLY A 274 -19.36 7.07 25.45
N LEU A 275 -18.57 6.13 25.97
CA LEU A 275 -18.63 4.72 25.58
C LEU A 275 -19.97 4.09 25.95
N SER A 276 -20.50 4.39 27.10
CA SER A 276 -21.82 3.89 27.52
C SER A 276 -22.92 4.32 26.56
N ILE A 277 -22.89 5.55 26.06
CA ILE A 277 -23.83 6.04 25.07
C ILE A 277 -23.61 5.29 23.71
N VAL A 278 -22.39 5.25 23.21
CA VAL A 278 -22.09 4.65 21.89
C VAL A 278 -22.34 3.14 21.86
N TRP A 279 -22.12 2.44 22.98
CA TRP A 279 -22.29 0.98 23.04
C TRP A 279 -23.76 0.56 23.26
N THR A 280 -24.63 1.50 23.61
CA THR A 280 -26.09 1.26 23.76
C THR A 280 -26.89 1.58 22.49
N LEU A 281 -26.30 2.29 21.54
CA LEU A 281 -26.87 2.58 20.21
C LEU A 281 -26.62 1.45 19.22
#